data_e5c29d3be07f02b48f60564fca97aad4
#
_entry.id   e5c29d3be07f02b48f60564fca97aad4
#
_cell.length_a   1.000
_cell.length_b   1.000
_cell.length_c   1.000
_cell.angle_alpha   90.00
_cell.angle_beta   90.00
_cell.angle_gamma   90.00
#
_symmetry.space_group_name_H-M   'P 1'
#
loop_
_entity.id
_entity.type
_entity.pdbx_description
1 polymer ?
#
loop_
_entity_poly.entity_id
_entity_poly.type
_entity_poly.pdbx_seq_one_letter_code
_entity_poly.pdbx_strand_id
1 'polypeptide(L)'
;VIPRARSDLADLNGPDGLDGLADLVRRLRSLPPSCGPVRLVAVDGHAGSGKSTLAGRLAARLGGAPVLHLDDLASHDALFGWTGRFLEQVATPLSRGEPARYEVYDWERRVFGGARTLPPAPVVLVEGVGAGRRALRPRLACVVWLEVPREEAWARGRHRDGPELAGFWDGWERAEERHFAADPTLPHSDLLVRRCARGYLVLPGPRGVREKSAENYGG
;
A
#
# COMPACT_ATOMS: atom_id res chain seq x y z
N VAL A 1 -16.98 19.44 19.52
CA VAL A 1 -15.73 19.91 20.16
C VAL A 1 -14.81 18.71 20.18
N ILE A 2 -13.81 18.69 19.30
CA ILE A 2 -12.82 17.62 19.18
C ILE A 2 -11.67 17.98 20.17
N PRO A 3 -11.23 17.05 21.06
CA PRO A 3 -10.13 17.32 21.96
C PRO A 3 -8.81 17.47 21.19
N ARG A 4 -8.09 18.52 21.46
CA ARG A 4 -6.73 18.78 20.97
C ARG A 4 -5.74 17.87 21.68
N ALA A 5 -5.36 16.75 21.10
CA ALA A 5 -4.14 16.04 21.46
C ALA A 5 -2.96 16.65 20.68
N ARG A 6 -2.33 17.67 21.26
CA ARG A 6 -1.18 18.38 20.64
C ARG A 6 0.17 18.06 21.26
N SER A 7 0.23 17.18 22.26
CA SER A 7 1.46 16.95 23.06
C SER A 7 2.29 15.72 22.65
N ASP A 8 1.74 14.75 21.92
CA ASP A 8 2.48 13.50 21.66
C ASP A 8 3.10 13.41 20.25
N LEU A 9 2.98 14.48 19.45
CA LEU A 9 3.56 14.55 18.09
C LEU A 9 5.06 14.94 18.08
N ALA A 10 5.61 15.39 19.22
CA ALA A 10 7.00 15.83 19.30
C ALA A 10 8.01 14.67 19.32
N ASP A 11 7.63 13.49 19.84
CA ASP A 11 8.56 12.37 20.03
C ASP A 11 8.75 11.50 18.77
N LEU A 12 7.96 11.72 17.71
CA LEU A 12 8.12 11.02 16.43
C LEU A 12 9.02 11.78 15.43
N ASN A 13 9.38 13.01 15.77
CA ASN A 13 10.35 13.81 15.04
C ASN A 13 11.65 13.83 15.85
N GLY A 14 12.56 12.90 15.60
CA GLY A 14 13.95 13.02 16.05
C GLY A 14 14.55 14.34 15.57
N PRO A 15 15.71 14.80 16.14
CA PRO A 15 16.33 16.09 15.86
C PRO A 15 16.63 16.38 14.39
N ASP A 16 16.60 15.36 13.54
CA ASP A 16 16.73 15.45 12.07
C ASP A 16 15.40 15.56 11.33
N GLY A 17 14.34 15.96 11.96
CA GLY A 17 12.94 16.29 11.60
C GLY A 17 12.48 16.35 10.13
N LEU A 18 13.15 15.73 9.16
CA LEU A 18 13.00 15.96 7.74
C LEU A 18 12.81 14.72 6.86
N ASP A 19 13.02 13.50 7.32
CA ASP A 19 12.83 12.31 6.49
C ASP A 19 12.08 11.18 7.20
N GLY A 20 10.76 11.35 7.39
CA GLY A 20 9.88 10.30 7.90
C GLY A 20 10.01 8.97 7.13
N LEU A 21 10.51 9.01 5.88
CA LEU A 21 10.80 7.80 5.12
C LEU A 21 12.03 7.04 5.63
N ALA A 22 13.03 7.71 6.20
CA ALA A 22 14.19 7.01 6.77
C ALA A 22 13.76 6.17 7.98
N ASP A 23 12.91 6.72 8.83
CA ASP A 23 12.34 6.01 9.98
C ASP A 23 11.43 4.87 9.54
N LEU A 24 10.60 5.11 8.55
CA LEU A 24 9.77 4.07 7.94
C LEU A 24 10.63 2.91 7.41
N VAL A 25 11.69 3.19 6.66
CA VAL A 25 12.60 2.18 6.12
C VAL A 25 13.26 1.36 7.24
N ARG A 26 13.75 2.03 8.32
CA ARG A 26 14.32 1.31 9.49
C ARG A 26 13.28 0.37 10.10
N ARG A 27 12.06 0.87 10.31
CA ARG A 27 10.95 0.07 10.84
C ARG A 27 10.61 -1.11 9.95
N LEU A 28 10.47 -0.92 8.63
CA LEU A 28 10.15 -2.01 7.71
C LEU A 28 11.23 -3.11 7.70
N ARG A 29 12.51 -2.74 7.82
CA ARG A 29 13.61 -3.70 7.91
C ARG A 29 13.62 -4.50 9.20
N SER A 30 13.14 -3.93 10.31
CA SER A 30 13.11 -4.59 11.63
C SER A 30 11.92 -5.52 11.85
N LEU A 31 10.89 -5.45 11.00
CA LEU A 31 9.72 -6.31 11.14
C LEU A 31 10.07 -7.80 10.94
N PRO A 32 9.36 -8.73 11.57
CA PRO A 32 9.50 -10.15 11.26
C PRO A 32 9.04 -10.44 9.82
N PRO A 33 9.59 -11.48 9.17
CA PRO A 33 9.05 -12.00 7.91
C PRO A 33 7.57 -12.40 8.06
N SER A 34 6.78 -12.23 7.00
CA SER A 34 5.32 -12.43 7.02
C SER A 34 4.80 -13.33 5.90
N CYS A 35 5.60 -13.48 4.85
CA CYS A 35 5.30 -14.34 3.71
C CYS A 35 6.52 -15.22 3.43
N GLY A 36 6.66 -16.35 4.17
CA GLY A 36 7.90 -17.12 4.20
C GLY A 36 9.07 -16.25 4.69
N PRO A 37 10.20 -16.21 3.96
CA PRO A 37 11.35 -15.37 4.34
C PRO A 37 11.16 -13.88 4.03
N VAL A 38 10.07 -13.50 3.36
CA VAL A 38 9.82 -12.15 2.85
C VAL A 38 8.96 -11.33 3.83
N ARG A 39 9.33 -10.08 4.05
CA ARG A 39 8.46 -9.06 4.64
C ARG A 39 7.63 -8.44 3.52
N LEU A 40 6.38 -8.86 3.40
CA LEU A 40 5.46 -8.33 2.40
C LEU A 40 4.81 -7.06 2.96
N VAL A 41 5.01 -5.92 2.32
CA VAL A 41 4.53 -4.61 2.78
C VAL A 41 3.53 -4.06 1.79
N ALA A 42 2.31 -3.79 2.25
CA ALA A 42 1.28 -3.15 1.46
C ALA A 42 1.41 -1.62 1.52
N VAL A 43 1.31 -0.97 0.35
CA VAL A 43 1.16 0.49 0.21
C VAL A 43 -0.20 0.74 -0.44
N ASP A 44 -1.18 1.13 0.38
CA ASP A 44 -2.57 1.31 -0.02
C ASP A 44 -3.03 2.77 0.10
N GLY A 45 -4.17 3.09 -0.45
CA GLY A 45 -4.76 4.42 -0.48
C GLY A 45 -5.57 4.63 -1.75
N HIS A 46 -6.28 5.74 -1.87
CA HIS A 46 -7.16 6.05 -3.00
C HIS A 46 -6.39 6.13 -4.33
N ALA A 47 -7.04 5.81 -5.44
CA ALA A 47 -6.48 6.03 -6.78
C ALA A 47 -6.08 7.51 -6.95
N GLY A 48 -4.93 7.77 -7.57
CA GLY A 48 -4.40 9.15 -7.69
C GLY A 48 -3.73 9.73 -6.44
N SER A 49 -3.70 9.00 -5.30
CA SER A 49 -3.05 9.48 -4.07
C SER A 49 -1.52 9.59 -4.14
N GLY A 50 -0.87 8.90 -5.09
CA GLY A 50 0.59 8.88 -5.25
C GLY A 50 1.29 7.67 -4.62
N LYS A 51 0.58 6.56 -4.43
CA LYS A 51 1.11 5.28 -3.92
C LYS A 51 2.36 4.81 -4.66
N SER A 52 2.31 4.80 -5.98
CA SER A 52 3.43 4.33 -6.83
C SER A 52 4.68 5.19 -6.62
N THR A 53 4.52 6.51 -6.44
CA THR A 53 5.63 7.42 -6.10
C THR A 53 6.21 7.11 -4.72
N LEU A 54 5.36 6.87 -3.72
CA LEU A 54 5.80 6.48 -2.37
C LEU A 54 6.50 5.14 -2.40
N ALA A 55 5.92 4.13 -3.05
CA ALA A 55 6.51 2.80 -3.19
C ALA A 55 7.87 2.83 -3.88
N GLY A 56 8.02 3.59 -4.98
CA GLY A 56 9.31 3.76 -5.66
C GLY A 56 10.37 4.41 -4.77
N ARG A 57 10.00 5.42 -3.97
CA ARG A 57 10.93 6.06 -3.02
C ARG A 57 11.32 5.12 -1.88
N LEU A 58 10.39 4.32 -1.37
CA LEU A 58 10.67 3.29 -0.36
C LEU A 58 11.57 2.21 -0.94
N ALA A 59 11.26 1.71 -2.15
CA ALA A 59 12.05 0.70 -2.85
C ALA A 59 13.52 1.13 -2.99
N ALA A 60 13.76 2.36 -3.46
CA ALA A 60 15.11 2.90 -3.60
C ALA A 60 15.86 2.94 -2.25
N ARG A 61 15.22 3.41 -1.17
CA ARG A 61 15.82 3.47 0.17
C ARG A 61 15.98 2.09 0.84
N LEU A 62 15.21 1.11 0.40
CA LEU A 62 15.33 -0.30 0.82
C LEU A 62 16.43 -1.05 0.05
N GLY A 63 17.18 -0.37 -0.82
CA GLY A 63 18.27 -0.98 -1.60
C GLY A 63 17.77 -1.64 -2.89
N GLY A 64 16.71 -1.12 -3.49
CA GLY A 64 16.11 -1.68 -4.71
C GLY A 64 15.10 -2.79 -4.41
N ALA A 65 14.33 -2.66 -3.34
CA ALA A 65 13.29 -3.63 -3.00
C ALA A 65 12.30 -3.80 -4.19
N PRO A 66 11.94 -5.05 -4.54
CA PRO A 66 10.98 -5.30 -5.60
C PRO A 66 9.61 -4.69 -5.28
N VAL A 67 8.94 -4.16 -6.31
CA VAL A 67 7.60 -3.58 -6.21
C VAL A 67 6.66 -4.33 -7.15
N LEU A 68 5.57 -4.86 -6.62
CA LEU A 68 4.43 -5.33 -7.38
C LEU A 68 3.39 -4.23 -7.47
N HIS A 69 2.97 -3.90 -8.68
CA HIS A 69 1.84 -3.03 -8.94
C HIS A 69 0.58 -3.87 -9.12
N LEU A 70 -0.45 -3.65 -8.30
CA LEU A 70 -1.70 -4.44 -8.38
C LEU A 70 -2.46 -4.22 -9.68
N ASP A 71 -2.23 -3.09 -10.34
CA ASP A 71 -2.77 -2.80 -11.67
C ASP A 71 -2.28 -3.82 -12.72
N ASP A 72 -1.12 -4.45 -12.52
CA ASP A 72 -0.64 -5.55 -13.38
C ASP A 72 -1.56 -6.78 -13.31
N LEU A 73 -2.21 -7.02 -12.15
CA LEU A 73 -3.05 -8.19 -11.90
C LEU A 73 -4.55 -7.92 -12.07
N ALA A 74 -4.96 -6.65 -12.10
CA ALA A 74 -6.33 -6.22 -12.32
C ALA A 74 -6.70 -6.28 -13.81
N SER A 75 -7.99 -6.17 -14.12
CA SER A 75 -8.49 -6.08 -15.49
C SER A 75 -9.73 -5.20 -15.55
N HIS A 76 -10.15 -4.78 -16.75
CA HIS A 76 -11.39 -4.02 -16.94
C HIS A 76 -12.62 -4.75 -16.37
N ASP A 77 -12.68 -6.07 -16.51
CA ASP A 77 -13.81 -6.87 -16.05
C ASP A 77 -13.74 -7.21 -14.55
N ALA A 78 -12.56 -7.05 -13.94
CA ALA A 78 -12.30 -7.43 -12.56
C ALA A 78 -11.30 -6.47 -11.89
N LEU A 79 -11.67 -5.17 -11.77
CA LEU A 79 -10.83 -4.13 -11.18
C LEU A 79 -10.27 -4.50 -9.80
N PHE A 80 -11.07 -5.17 -8.99
CA PHE A 80 -10.69 -5.65 -7.65
C PHE A 80 -10.73 -7.18 -7.52
N GLY A 81 -10.86 -7.93 -8.62
CA GLY A 81 -10.94 -9.40 -8.63
C GLY A 81 -9.60 -10.13 -8.64
N TRP A 82 -8.49 -9.45 -8.52
CA TRP A 82 -7.12 -9.96 -8.67
C TRP A 82 -6.60 -10.81 -7.50
N THR A 83 -7.36 -10.96 -6.41
CA THR A 83 -6.88 -11.65 -5.19
C THR A 83 -6.39 -13.07 -5.45
N GLY A 84 -7.12 -13.86 -6.24
CA GLY A 84 -6.73 -15.24 -6.58
C GLY A 84 -5.37 -15.26 -7.30
N ARG A 85 -5.19 -14.40 -8.33
CA ARG A 85 -3.92 -14.28 -9.07
C ARG A 85 -2.77 -13.89 -8.15
N PHE A 86 -2.99 -12.92 -7.27
CA PHE A 86 -1.98 -12.50 -6.29
C PHE A 86 -1.57 -13.65 -5.38
N LEU A 87 -2.52 -14.37 -4.82
CA LEU A 87 -2.24 -15.49 -3.91
C LEU A 87 -1.47 -16.62 -4.60
N GLU A 88 -1.91 -17.00 -5.78
CA GLU A 88 -1.34 -18.11 -6.54
C GLU A 88 0.00 -17.75 -7.18
N GLN A 89 0.06 -16.66 -7.94
CA GLN A 89 1.20 -16.33 -8.78
C GLN A 89 2.28 -15.53 -8.05
N VAL A 90 1.95 -14.87 -6.91
CA VAL A 90 2.87 -14.00 -6.18
C VAL A 90 3.13 -14.50 -4.76
N ALA A 91 2.10 -14.57 -3.92
CA ALA A 91 2.31 -14.86 -2.50
C ALA A 91 2.81 -16.28 -2.25
N THR A 92 2.29 -17.26 -2.99
CA THR A 92 2.70 -18.67 -2.83
C THR A 92 4.18 -18.89 -3.16
N PRO A 93 4.72 -18.50 -4.32
CA PRO A 93 6.17 -18.64 -4.56
C PRO A 93 7.02 -17.81 -3.59
N LEU A 94 6.66 -16.55 -3.31
CA LEU A 94 7.42 -15.74 -2.34
C LEU A 94 7.46 -16.38 -0.95
N SER A 95 6.39 -17.05 -0.52
CA SER A 95 6.35 -17.75 0.77
C SER A 95 7.33 -18.92 0.87
N ARG A 96 7.80 -19.43 -0.27
CA ARG A 96 8.83 -20.46 -0.38
C ARG A 96 10.23 -19.91 -0.61
N GLY A 97 10.35 -18.56 -0.71
CA GLY A 97 11.59 -17.90 -1.08
C GLY A 97 11.92 -18.03 -2.57
N GLU A 98 10.94 -18.35 -3.40
CA GLU A 98 11.06 -18.52 -4.84
C GLU A 98 10.67 -17.24 -5.59
N PRO A 99 11.23 -17.01 -6.80
CA PRO A 99 10.77 -15.92 -7.66
C PRO A 99 9.31 -16.12 -8.07
N ALA A 100 8.51 -15.07 -7.91
CA ALA A 100 7.12 -15.07 -8.36
C ALA A 100 7.06 -14.69 -9.84
N ARG A 101 6.45 -15.53 -10.67
CA ARG A 101 6.16 -15.23 -12.07
C ARG A 101 4.66 -15.03 -12.21
N TYR A 102 4.25 -13.85 -12.68
CA TYR A 102 2.85 -13.47 -12.79
C TYR A 102 2.54 -12.86 -14.15
N GLU A 103 1.31 -13.06 -14.60
CA GLU A 103 0.80 -12.48 -15.82
C GLU A 103 0.44 -11.01 -15.62
N VAL A 104 0.73 -10.18 -16.62
CA VAL A 104 0.46 -8.74 -16.60
C VAL A 104 -0.69 -8.43 -17.54
N TYR A 105 -1.64 -7.62 -17.05
CA TYR A 105 -2.75 -7.13 -17.86
C TYR A 105 -2.32 -5.95 -18.74
N ASP A 106 -2.54 -6.07 -20.03
CA ASP A 106 -2.38 -4.99 -21.00
C ASP A 106 -3.70 -4.19 -21.07
N TRP A 107 -3.68 -2.99 -20.51
CA TRP A 107 -4.86 -2.13 -20.39
C TRP A 107 -5.34 -1.59 -21.74
N GLU A 108 -4.45 -1.45 -22.73
CA GLU A 108 -4.80 -1.00 -24.08
C GLU A 108 -5.42 -2.15 -24.89
N ARG A 109 -4.80 -3.32 -24.87
CA ARG A 109 -5.26 -4.51 -25.58
C ARG A 109 -6.36 -5.27 -24.86
N ARG A 110 -6.59 -4.97 -23.59
CA ARG A 110 -7.59 -5.60 -22.71
C ARG A 110 -7.42 -7.12 -22.57
N VAL A 111 -6.20 -7.58 -22.47
CA VAL A 111 -5.86 -9.00 -22.31
C VAL A 111 -4.74 -9.19 -21.30
N PHE A 112 -4.72 -10.35 -20.66
CA PHE A 112 -3.52 -10.81 -19.99
C PHE A 112 -2.52 -11.29 -21.04
N GLY A 113 -1.35 -10.68 -21.07
CA GLY A 113 -0.29 -11.00 -22.01
C GLY A 113 1.06 -10.62 -21.47
N GLY A 114 2.06 -11.44 -21.75
CA GLY A 114 3.37 -11.30 -21.15
C GLY A 114 3.39 -11.73 -19.68
N ALA A 115 4.59 -11.86 -19.13
CA ALA A 115 4.79 -12.19 -17.73
C ALA A 115 5.94 -11.37 -17.16
N ARG A 116 5.83 -11.00 -15.88
CA ARG A 116 6.93 -10.39 -15.10
C ARG A 116 7.39 -11.36 -14.05
N THR A 117 8.64 -11.19 -13.63
CA THR A 117 9.22 -11.91 -12.52
C THR A 117 9.51 -10.95 -11.38
N LEU A 118 9.01 -11.26 -10.20
CA LEU A 118 9.26 -10.56 -8.95
C LEU A 118 10.21 -11.42 -8.12
N PRO A 119 11.48 -11.04 -7.95
CA PRO A 119 12.44 -11.82 -7.16
C PRO A 119 12.07 -11.77 -5.67
N PRO A 120 12.35 -12.83 -4.89
CA PRO A 120 12.27 -12.76 -3.44
C PRO A 120 13.35 -11.80 -2.93
N ALA A 121 12.99 -11.02 -1.90
CA ALA A 121 13.89 -10.08 -1.24
C ALA A 121 13.50 -9.97 0.24
N PRO A 122 14.39 -9.46 1.11
CA PRO A 122 14.07 -9.26 2.52
C PRO A 122 12.81 -8.42 2.75
N VAL A 123 12.55 -7.45 1.86
CA VAL A 123 11.30 -6.67 1.81
C VAL A 123 10.81 -6.64 0.36
N VAL A 124 9.53 -6.92 0.16
CA VAL A 124 8.83 -6.78 -1.12
C VAL A 124 7.64 -5.85 -0.89
N LEU A 125 7.49 -4.87 -1.76
CA LEU A 125 6.37 -3.91 -1.71
C LEU A 125 5.25 -4.36 -2.65
N VAL A 126 4.02 -4.27 -2.18
CA VAL A 126 2.79 -4.44 -2.98
C VAL A 126 2.04 -3.12 -2.94
N GLU A 127 1.89 -2.46 -4.06
CA GLU A 127 1.20 -1.17 -4.11
C GLU A 127 -0.03 -1.22 -5.02
N GLY A 128 -1.07 -0.52 -4.59
CA GLY A 128 -2.32 -0.38 -5.33
C GLY A 128 -3.52 -0.25 -4.40
N VAL A 129 -4.66 0.12 -4.98
CA VAL A 129 -5.92 0.19 -4.24
C VAL A 129 -6.33 -1.21 -3.78
N GLY A 130 -6.54 -1.37 -2.48
CA GLY A 130 -6.88 -2.66 -1.87
C GLY A 130 -5.67 -3.54 -1.55
N ALA A 131 -4.44 -3.02 -1.58
CA ALA A 131 -3.24 -3.79 -1.18
C ALA A 131 -3.33 -4.29 0.27
N GLY A 132 -4.02 -3.56 1.15
CA GLY A 132 -4.26 -3.94 2.55
C GLY A 132 -5.56 -4.70 2.81
N ARG A 133 -6.18 -5.32 1.78
CA ARG A 133 -7.44 -6.07 1.91
C ARG A 133 -7.32 -7.27 2.85
N ARG A 134 -8.46 -7.66 3.44
CA ARG A 134 -8.56 -8.75 4.43
C ARG A 134 -7.85 -10.04 4.01
N ALA A 135 -8.02 -10.45 2.75
CA ALA A 135 -7.43 -11.69 2.24
C ALA A 135 -5.89 -11.70 2.23
N LEU A 136 -5.25 -10.53 2.17
CA LEU A 136 -3.80 -10.39 2.14
C LEU A 136 -3.21 -10.16 3.54
N ARG A 137 -3.96 -9.56 4.47
CA ARG A 137 -3.48 -9.17 5.82
C ARG A 137 -2.70 -10.25 6.57
N PRO A 138 -3.09 -11.55 6.52
CA PRO A 138 -2.32 -12.60 7.21
C PRO A 138 -0.91 -12.81 6.67
N ARG A 139 -0.59 -12.26 5.50
CA ARG A 139 0.72 -12.37 4.82
C ARG A 139 1.48 -11.06 4.80
N LEU A 140 0.90 -9.98 5.35
CA LEU A 140 1.50 -8.65 5.34
C LEU A 140 2.27 -8.40 6.65
N ALA A 141 3.54 -7.98 6.54
CA ALA A 141 4.32 -7.51 7.66
C ALA A 141 3.88 -6.11 8.12
N CYS A 142 3.38 -5.31 7.18
CA CYS A 142 2.92 -3.95 7.44
C CYS A 142 1.92 -3.50 6.37
N VAL A 143 0.93 -2.76 6.80
CA VAL A 143 -0.02 -2.03 5.94
C VAL A 143 0.21 -0.54 6.11
N VAL A 144 0.71 0.09 5.06
CA VAL A 144 0.92 1.54 4.96
C VAL A 144 -0.24 2.15 4.19
N TRP A 145 -0.96 3.06 4.80
CA TRP A 145 -2.01 3.85 4.15
C TRP A 145 -1.47 5.23 3.78
N LEU A 146 -1.51 5.56 2.49
CA LEU A 146 -1.19 6.92 2.02
C LEU A 146 -2.42 7.80 2.15
N GLU A 147 -2.37 8.71 3.13
CA GLU A 147 -3.48 9.56 3.51
C GLU A 147 -3.59 10.78 2.59
N VAL A 148 -4.57 10.72 1.71
CA VAL A 148 -5.01 11.82 0.85
C VAL A 148 -6.55 11.76 0.84
N PRO A 149 -7.26 12.89 0.98
CA PRO A 149 -8.71 12.91 0.82
C PRO A 149 -9.11 12.29 -0.53
N ARG A 150 -10.15 11.46 -0.51
CA ARG A 150 -10.58 10.68 -1.68
C ARG A 150 -10.82 11.56 -2.91
N GLU A 151 -11.56 12.63 -2.72
CA GLU A 151 -11.93 13.56 -3.79
C GLU A 151 -10.70 14.24 -4.39
N GLU A 152 -9.72 14.59 -3.56
CA GLU A 152 -8.45 15.16 -4.01
C GLU A 152 -7.62 14.14 -4.79
N ALA A 153 -7.56 12.90 -4.31
CA ALA A 153 -6.84 11.83 -4.97
C ALA A 153 -7.43 11.54 -6.36
N TRP A 154 -8.74 11.39 -6.45
CA TRP A 154 -9.45 11.15 -7.71
C TRP A 154 -9.31 12.32 -8.69
N ALA A 155 -9.44 13.55 -8.21
CA ALA A 155 -9.22 14.74 -9.06
C ALA A 155 -7.81 14.76 -9.66
N ARG A 156 -6.78 14.39 -8.89
CA ARG A 156 -5.40 14.26 -9.38
C ARG A 156 -5.26 13.15 -10.42
N GLY A 157 -5.89 12.00 -10.17
CA GLY A 157 -5.89 10.87 -11.11
C GLY A 157 -6.56 11.23 -12.43
N ARG A 158 -7.75 11.80 -12.39
CA ARG A 158 -8.48 12.29 -13.59
C ARG A 158 -7.66 13.31 -14.36
N HIS A 159 -7.04 14.27 -13.68
CA HIS A 159 -6.21 15.29 -14.32
C HIS A 159 -4.99 14.68 -15.02
N ARG A 160 -4.33 13.70 -14.38
CA ARG A 160 -3.18 12.99 -14.95
C ARG A 160 -3.53 12.22 -16.22
N ASP A 161 -4.68 11.52 -16.19
CA ASP A 161 -5.05 10.56 -17.23
C ASP A 161 -5.83 11.19 -18.37
N GLY A 162 -6.32 12.43 -18.21
CA GLY A 162 -6.97 13.20 -19.26
C GLY A 162 -8.45 12.89 -19.44
N PRO A 163 -9.15 13.72 -20.24
CA PRO A 163 -10.59 13.64 -20.45
C PRO A 163 -11.02 12.37 -21.20
N GLU A 164 -10.14 11.76 -21.97
CA GLU A 164 -10.41 10.54 -22.74
C GLU A 164 -10.77 9.37 -21.83
N LEU A 165 -10.25 9.36 -20.59
CA LEU A 165 -10.52 8.32 -19.61
C LEU A 165 -11.64 8.70 -18.61
N ALA A 166 -12.41 9.76 -18.86
CA ALA A 166 -13.47 10.19 -17.95
C ALA A 166 -14.48 9.07 -17.64
N GLY A 167 -14.95 8.36 -18.67
CA GLY A 167 -15.88 7.24 -18.48
C GLY A 167 -15.30 6.05 -17.71
N PHE A 168 -14.01 5.78 -17.89
CA PHE A 168 -13.29 4.78 -17.09
C PHE A 168 -13.24 5.21 -15.61
N TRP A 169 -12.91 6.47 -15.34
CA TRP A 169 -12.86 7.02 -13.99
C TRP A 169 -14.21 6.96 -13.28
N ASP A 170 -15.33 7.23 -13.97
CA ASP A 170 -16.67 7.09 -13.38
C ASP A 170 -16.96 5.65 -12.94
N GLY A 171 -16.49 4.68 -13.71
CA GLY A 171 -16.58 3.25 -13.36
C GLY A 171 -15.67 2.88 -12.20
N TRP A 172 -14.42 3.37 -12.24
CA TRP A 172 -13.40 3.13 -11.23
C TRP A 172 -13.82 3.66 -9.86
N GLU A 173 -14.23 4.91 -9.74
CA GLU A 173 -14.64 5.54 -8.50
C GLU A 173 -15.75 4.74 -7.81
N ARG A 174 -16.80 4.36 -8.55
CA ARG A 174 -17.88 3.51 -8.02
C ARG A 174 -17.38 2.13 -7.57
N ALA A 175 -16.40 1.57 -8.26
CA ALA A 175 -15.82 0.27 -7.90
C ALA A 175 -14.94 0.38 -6.66
N GLU A 176 -14.14 1.44 -6.55
CA GLU A 176 -13.29 1.74 -5.39
C GLU A 176 -14.14 2.00 -4.14
N GLU A 177 -15.23 2.78 -4.26
CA GLU A 177 -16.18 3.00 -3.16
C GLU A 177 -16.77 1.69 -2.64
N ARG A 178 -17.27 0.85 -3.55
CA ARG A 178 -17.81 -0.47 -3.17
C ARG A 178 -16.74 -1.35 -2.53
N HIS A 179 -15.52 -1.31 -3.05
CA HIS A 179 -14.41 -2.08 -2.49
C HIS A 179 -14.12 -1.66 -1.05
N PHE A 180 -13.90 -0.37 -0.78
CA PHE A 180 -13.59 0.11 0.57
C PHE A 180 -14.79 0.07 1.53
N ALA A 181 -16.02 0.10 1.03
CA ALA A 181 -17.22 -0.13 1.86
C ALA A 181 -17.28 -1.60 2.34
N ALA A 182 -16.90 -2.56 1.49
CA ALA A 182 -16.92 -3.99 1.82
C ALA A 182 -15.68 -4.46 2.59
N ASP A 183 -14.52 -3.91 2.29
CA ASP A 183 -13.23 -4.31 2.89
C ASP A 183 -12.31 -3.07 3.08
N PRO A 184 -12.57 -2.24 4.09
CA PRO A 184 -11.79 -1.04 4.33
C PRO A 184 -10.36 -1.36 4.78
N THR A 185 -9.36 -0.74 4.17
CA THR A 185 -7.95 -0.88 4.56
C THR A 185 -7.59 0.06 5.71
N LEU A 186 -8.02 1.32 5.67
CA LEU A 186 -7.63 2.36 6.62
C LEU A 186 -7.77 1.95 8.10
N PRO A 187 -8.88 1.33 8.58
CA PRO A 187 -9.02 0.90 9.98
C PRO A 187 -8.04 -0.20 10.39
N HIS A 188 -7.39 -0.84 9.44
CA HIS A 188 -6.46 -1.96 9.62
C HIS A 188 -5.03 -1.59 9.23
N SER A 189 -4.75 -0.32 8.94
CA SER A 189 -3.40 0.14 8.64
C SER A 189 -2.55 0.23 9.90
N ASP A 190 -1.29 -0.17 9.76
CA ASP A 190 -0.27 -0.07 10.81
C ASP A 190 0.34 1.33 10.86
N LEU A 191 0.43 1.97 9.69
CA LEU A 191 1.01 3.28 9.51
C LEU A 191 0.16 4.13 8.56
N LEU A 192 0.06 5.41 8.89
CA LEU A 192 -0.44 6.47 8.01
C LEU A 192 0.75 7.26 7.48
N VAL A 193 0.74 7.52 6.18
CA VAL A 193 1.75 8.35 5.54
C VAL A 193 1.06 9.53 4.88
N ARG A 194 1.49 10.72 5.22
CA ARG A 194 0.97 11.98 4.66
C ARG A 194 2.10 12.73 3.95
N ARG A 195 1.84 13.22 2.76
CA ARG A 195 2.77 14.10 2.06
C ARG A 195 2.76 15.48 2.72
N CYS A 196 3.93 16.06 2.93
CA CYS A 196 4.10 17.42 3.41
C CYS A 196 5.12 18.19 2.54
N ALA A 197 5.28 19.49 2.77
CA ALA A 197 6.16 20.34 1.98
C ALA A 197 7.63 19.87 1.97
N ARG A 198 8.08 19.21 3.03
CA ARG A 198 9.47 18.74 3.20
C ARG A 198 9.64 17.23 3.03
N GLY A 199 8.63 16.50 2.51
CA GLY A 199 8.72 15.06 2.32
C GLY A 199 7.48 14.31 2.79
N TYR A 200 7.63 13.39 3.72
CA TYR A 200 6.55 12.56 4.24
C TYR A 200 6.55 12.56 5.77
N LEU A 201 5.37 12.74 6.34
CA LEU A 201 5.09 12.50 7.75
C LEU A 201 4.56 11.07 7.88
N VAL A 202 5.14 10.30 8.81
CA VAL A 202 4.72 8.93 9.12
C VAL A 202 4.12 8.91 10.52
N LEU A 203 2.89 8.43 10.64
CA LEU A 203 2.12 8.39 11.87
C LEU A 203 1.69 6.94 12.17
N PRO A 204 1.44 6.58 13.43
CA PRO A 204 0.80 5.32 13.77
C PRO A 204 -0.57 5.22 13.09
N GLY A 205 -0.86 4.08 12.49
CA GLY A 205 -2.18 3.77 11.95
C GLY A 205 -3.14 3.30 13.05
N PRO A 206 -4.44 3.19 12.76
CA PRO A 206 -5.45 2.77 13.71
C PRO A 206 -5.18 1.40 14.36
N ARG A 207 -4.57 0.46 13.63
CA ARG A 207 -4.16 -0.85 14.17
C ARG A 207 -3.02 -0.70 15.17
N GLY A 208 -1.97 0.05 14.83
CA GLY A 208 -0.81 0.26 15.69
C GLY A 208 -1.14 1.01 16.99
N VAL A 209 -2.21 1.83 17.00
CA VAL A 209 -2.71 2.48 18.23
C VAL A 209 -3.43 1.49 19.13
N ARG A 210 -4.21 0.56 18.57
CA ARG A 210 -4.96 -0.45 19.34
C ARG A 210 -4.04 -1.46 20.04
N GLU A 211 -2.99 -1.90 19.38
CA GLU A 211 -2.00 -2.84 19.96
C GLU A 211 -1.28 -2.21 21.16
N LYS A 212 -0.85 -0.96 21.06
CA LYS A 212 -0.22 -0.24 22.19
C LYS A 212 -1.17 -0.01 23.37
N SER A 213 -2.47 0.21 23.12
CA SER A 213 -3.46 0.36 24.18
C SER A 213 -3.73 -0.97 24.89
N ALA A 214 -3.68 -2.10 24.20
CA ALA A 214 -3.86 -3.42 24.80
C ALA A 214 -2.68 -3.81 25.72
N GLU A 215 -1.44 -3.45 25.35
CA GLU A 215 -0.26 -3.70 26.17
C GLU A 215 -0.26 -2.88 27.48
N ASN A 216 -0.85 -1.67 27.47
CA ASN A 216 -0.89 -0.81 28.67
C ASN A 216 -1.98 -1.18 29.69
N TYR A 217 -2.93 -2.05 29.36
CA TYR A 217 -4.02 -2.47 30.24
C TYR A 217 -3.91 -3.95 30.69
N GLY A 218 -2.84 -4.65 30.29
CA GLY A 218 -2.59 -6.07 30.60
C GLY A 218 -1.47 -6.32 31.61
N GLY A 219 -1.14 -5.31 32.43
CA GLY A 219 -0.13 -5.41 33.52
C GLY A 219 -0.76 -5.37 34.90
#